data_d9c1722704a94fe175615ff054ebb167
#
_entry.id   d9c1722704a94fe175615ff054ebb167
#
_cell.length_a   1.000
_cell.length_b   1.000
_cell.length_c   1.000
_cell.angle_alpha   90.00
_cell.angle_beta   90.00
_cell.angle_gamma   90.00
#
_symmetry.space_group_name_H-M   'P 1'
#
loop_
_entity.id
_entity.type
_entity.pdbx_description
1 polymer ?
#
loop_
_entity_poly.entity_id
_entity_poly.type
_entity_poly.pdbx_seq_one_letter_code
_entity_poly.pdbx_strand_id
1 'polypeptide(L)'
;MAKEKRDPADFSVEEKLKSLYQLQTMLSEIDKIKTLRGELPLEVQDLEDEIVGLSTRIEKNKTEIAELTKAVSENKISMEASRATIAKYKEQQDNVRNNREYDALNKEIEFKSLEIELNEKHIREYTNSITAKSEEMERNLALITEKRQELEIKKTELDEIISETRLEEEKLREKSKNLEITIDPRLLLSFKRIRKNTRNGLGIVYVERGACGGCFNKIPP
;
A
#
# COMPACT_ATOMS: atom_id res chain seq x y z
N MET A 1 -11.45 47.65 35.90
CA MET A 1 -12.51 46.99 36.69
C MET A 1 -12.27 45.50 36.67
N ALA A 2 -11.77 44.94 37.75
CA ALA A 2 -11.56 43.50 37.88
C ALA A 2 -12.95 42.83 37.98
N LYS A 3 -13.28 41.95 37.04
CA LYS A 3 -14.46 41.11 37.17
C LYS A 3 -14.25 40.18 38.35
N GLU A 4 -15.05 40.35 39.42
CA GLU A 4 -15.11 39.41 40.52
C GLU A 4 -15.28 37.98 39.95
N LYS A 5 -14.39 37.10 40.33
CA LYS A 5 -14.50 35.67 39.98
C LYS A 5 -15.68 35.10 40.78
N ARG A 6 -16.85 34.99 40.16
CA ARG A 6 -18.00 34.28 40.75
C ARG A 6 -17.60 32.80 40.92
N ASP A 7 -18.07 32.21 42.03
CA ASP A 7 -17.84 30.79 42.29
C ASP A 7 -18.51 29.95 41.17
N PRO A 8 -17.82 28.96 40.57
CA PRO A 8 -18.41 28.09 39.55
C PRO A 8 -19.71 27.39 39.99
N ALA A 9 -19.93 27.25 41.31
CA ALA A 9 -21.15 26.70 41.88
C ALA A 9 -22.37 27.60 41.64
N ASP A 10 -22.17 28.92 41.57
CA ASP A 10 -23.24 29.94 41.50
C ASP A 10 -23.70 30.23 40.05
N PHE A 11 -23.12 29.60 39.05
CA PHE A 11 -23.53 29.77 37.65
C PHE A 11 -24.92 29.18 37.39
N SER A 12 -25.68 29.84 36.53
CA SER A 12 -26.96 29.31 36.04
C SER A 12 -26.75 27.99 35.27
N VAL A 13 -27.79 27.16 35.17
CA VAL A 13 -27.73 25.90 34.39
C VAL A 13 -27.36 26.18 32.96
N GLU A 14 -27.83 27.27 32.36
CA GLU A 14 -27.51 27.68 31.01
C GLU A 14 -26.01 27.99 30.83
N GLU A 15 -25.42 28.76 31.77
CA GLU A 15 -23.99 29.10 31.74
C GLU A 15 -23.13 27.84 31.90
N LYS A 16 -23.51 26.92 32.79
CA LYS A 16 -22.84 25.62 32.98
C LYS A 16 -22.88 24.78 31.72
N LEU A 17 -24.02 24.69 31.05
CA LEU A 17 -24.16 23.95 29.79
C LEU A 17 -23.36 24.60 28.64
N LYS A 18 -23.37 25.92 28.50
CA LYS A 18 -22.58 26.65 27.52
C LYS A 18 -21.09 26.39 27.70
N SER A 19 -20.58 26.44 28.92
CA SER A 19 -19.16 26.20 29.20
C SER A 19 -18.75 24.76 28.88
N LEU A 20 -19.59 23.80 29.26
CA LEU A 20 -19.35 22.38 28.92
C LEU A 20 -19.44 22.12 27.43
N TYR A 21 -20.36 22.77 26.71
CA TYR A 21 -20.46 22.65 25.24
C TYR A 21 -19.26 23.26 24.54
N GLN A 22 -18.77 24.43 24.99
CA GLN A 22 -17.52 25.01 24.47
C GLN A 22 -16.33 24.10 24.72
N LEU A 23 -16.23 23.51 25.92
CA LEU A 23 -15.20 22.52 26.23
C LEU A 23 -15.28 21.30 25.28
N GLN A 24 -16.49 20.79 25.06
CA GLN A 24 -16.70 19.67 24.15
C GLN A 24 -16.25 20.00 22.73
N THR A 25 -16.58 21.19 22.22
CA THR A 25 -16.17 21.61 20.86
C THR A 25 -14.64 21.59 20.74
N MET A 26 -13.92 22.22 21.67
CA MET A 26 -12.45 22.23 21.66
C MET A 26 -11.86 20.82 21.75
N LEU A 27 -12.39 19.97 22.62
CA LEU A 27 -11.92 18.60 22.76
C LEU A 27 -12.24 17.74 21.54
N SER A 28 -13.36 17.98 20.86
CA SER A 28 -13.72 17.28 19.63
C SER A 28 -12.83 17.72 18.45
N GLU A 29 -12.42 18.97 18.39
CA GLU A 29 -11.41 19.46 17.44
C GLU A 29 -10.05 18.80 17.69
N ILE A 30 -9.61 18.69 18.94
CA ILE A 30 -8.39 17.95 19.29
C ILE A 30 -8.47 16.48 18.86
N ASP A 31 -9.61 15.83 19.05
CA ASP A 31 -9.77 14.43 18.63
C ASP A 31 -9.75 14.29 17.11
N LYS A 32 -10.37 15.21 16.36
CA LYS A 32 -10.28 15.26 14.89
C LYS A 32 -8.83 15.41 14.39
N ILE A 33 -8.08 16.34 15.00
CA ILE A 33 -6.66 16.54 14.70
C ILE A 33 -5.85 15.25 14.94
N LYS A 34 -6.10 14.55 16.05
CA LYS A 34 -5.43 13.29 16.36
C LYS A 34 -5.77 12.17 15.36
N THR A 35 -7.05 12.07 14.97
CA THR A 35 -7.49 11.10 13.97
C THR A 35 -6.83 11.38 12.63
N LEU A 36 -6.83 12.63 12.16
CA LEU A 36 -6.17 13.04 10.93
C LEU A 36 -4.67 12.65 10.93
N ARG A 37 -3.95 13.00 12.02
CA ARG A 37 -2.53 12.63 12.16
C ARG A 37 -2.29 11.12 12.28
N GLY A 38 -3.29 10.35 12.66
CA GLY A 38 -3.20 8.88 12.70
C GLY A 38 -3.46 8.22 11.36
N GLU A 39 -4.24 8.83 10.47
CA GLU A 39 -4.60 8.31 9.16
C GLU A 39 -3.54 8.63 8.07
N LEU A 40 -2.99 9.84 8.07
CA LEU A 40 -1.99 10.28 7.09
C LEU A 40 -0.74 9.38 6.98
N PRO A 41 -0.12 8.90 8.08
CA PRO A 41 1.01 7.99 7.99
C PRO A 41 0.68 6.65 7.31
N LEU A 42 -0.58 6.21 7.34
CA LEU A 42 -1.01 4.97 6.69
C LEU A 42 -0.97 5.11 5.17
N GLU A 43 -1.38 6.26 4.61
CA GLU A 43 -1.27 6.52 3.17
C GLU A 43 0.19 6.49 2.69
N VAL A 44 1.11 7.04 3.49
CA VAL A 44 2.55 7.00 3.20
C VAL A 44 3.07 5.57 3.24
N GLN A 45 2.65 4.79 4.23
CA GLN A 45 3.03 3.39 4.37
C GLN A 45 2.51 2.54 3.21
N ASP A 46 1.26 2.74 2.78
CA ASP A 46 0.67 2.04 1.64
C ASP A 46 1.48 2.28 0.35
N LEU A 47 1.91 3.54 0.10
CA LEU A 47 2.77 3.87 -1.02
C LEU A 47 4.16 3.22 -0.92
N GLU A 48 4.75 3.18 0.27
CA GLU A 48 6.03 2.48 0.51
C GLU A 48 5.91 0.98 0.23
N ASP A 49 4.83 0.35 0.68
CA ASP A 49 4.56 -1.07 0.46
C ASP A 49 4.31 -1.38 -1.02
N GLU A 50 3.60 -0.51 -1.75
CA GLU A 50 3.44 -0.62 -3.21
C GLU A 50 4.80 -0.59 -3.92
N ILE A 51 5.69 0.34 -3.56
CA ILE A 51 7.04 0.45 -4.14
C ILE A 51 7.87 -0.80 -3.86
N VAL A 52 7.80 -1.34 -2.64
CA VAL A 52 8.48 -2.59 -2.27
C VAL A 52 7.93 -3.77 -3.08
N GLY A 53 6.62 -3.86 -3.24
CA GLY A 53 5.96 -4.87 -4.05
C GLY A 53 6.40 -4.84 -5.52
N LEU A 54 6.44 -3.65 -6.13
CA LEU A 54 6.92 -3.45 -7.50
C LEU A 54 8.41 -3.80 -7.63
N SER A 55 9.23 -3.40 -6.67
CA SER A 55 10.67 -3.71 -6.65
C SER A 55 10.92 -5.22 -6.58
N THR A 56 10.16 -5.93 -5.75
CA THR A 56 10.22 -7.40 -5.65
C THR A 56 9.83 -8.07 -6.96
N ARG A 57 8.81 -7.55 -7.66
CA ARG A 57 8.38 -8.05 -8.97
C ARG A 57 9.46 -7.84 -10.04
N ILE A 58 10.14 -6.71 -10.03
CA ILE A 58 11.26 -6.43 -10.93
C ILE A 58 12.40 -7.43 -10.69
N GLU A 59 12.80 -7.68 -9.45
CA GLU A 59 13.86 -8.63 -9.14
C GLU A 59 13.48 -10.07 -9.55
N LYS A 60 12.22 -10.46 -9.36
CA LYS A 60 11.70 -11.74 -9.85
C LYS A 60 11.79 -11.82 -11.38
N ASN A 61 11.35 -10.80 -12.10
CA ASN A 61 11.44 -10.77 -13.55
C ASN A 61 12.89 -10.84 -14.06
N LYS A 62 13.84 -10.17 -13.38
CA LYS A 62 15.28 -10.25 -13.70
C LYS A 62 15.82 -11.66 -13.56
N THR A 63 15.48 -12.36 -12.47
CA THR A 63 15.93 -13.75 -12.27
C THR A 63 15.36 -14.68 -13.31
N GLU A 64 14.07 -14.55 -13.64
CA GLU A 64 13.41 -15.35 -14.66
C GLU A 64 13.97 -15.07 -16.07
N ILE A 65 14.27 -13.82 -16.40
CA ILE A 65 14.93 -13.45 -17.66
C ILE A 65 16.34 -14.09 -17.75
N ALA A 66 17.10 -14.08 -16.65
CA ALA A 66 18.41 -14.70 -16.63
C ALA A 66 18.33 -16.22 -16.84
N GLU A 67 17.38 -16.90 -16.22
CA GLU A 67 17.14 -18.33 -16.40
C GLU A 67 16.72 -18.67 -17.83
N LEU A 68 15.78 -17.90 -18.40
CA LEU A 68 15.34 -18.09 -19.79
C LEU A 68 16.47 -17.82 -20.79
N THR A 69 17.30 -16.81 -20.54
CA THR A 69 18.47 -16.50 -21.37
C THR A 69 19.49 -17.65 -21.37
N LYS A 70 19.70 -18.25 -20.19
CA LYS A 70 20.54 -19.45 -20.06
C LYS A 70 19.95 -20.62 -20.83
N ALA A 71 18.65 -20.87 -20.71
CA ALA A 71 17.97 -21.93 -21.43
C ALA A 71 18.04 -21.73 -22.97
N VAL A 72 17.91 -20.49 -23.46
CA VAL A 72 18.11 -20.17 -24.90
C VAL A 72 19.54 -20.49 -25.32
N SER A 73 20.53 -20.19 -24.51
CA SER A 73 21.93 -20.50 -24.80
C SER A 73 22.18 -22.02 -24.87
N GLU A 74 21.63 -22.77 -23.90
CA GLU A 74 21.74 -24.24 -23.87
C GLU A 74 21.07 -24.91 -25.08
N ASN A 75 19.88 -24.46 -25.45
CA ASN A 75 19.19 -24.96 -26.67
C ASN A 75 19.98 -24.62 -27.94
N LYS A 76 20.60 -23.44 -28.04
CA LYS A 76 21.48 -23.11 -29.20
C LYS A 76 22.69 -24.04 -29.28
N ILE A 77 23.34 -24.33 -28.16
CA ILE A 77 24.47 -25.28 -28.13
C ILE A 77 24.01 -26.67 -28.52
N SER A 78 22.86 -27.15 -28.04
CA SER A 78 22.27 -28.43 -28.42
C SER A 78 21.99 -28.52 -29.93
N MET A 79 21.41 -27.44 -30.49
CA MET A 79 21.18 -27.37 -31.95
C MET A 79 22.47 -27.50 -32.78
N GLU A 80 23.53 -26.77 -32.37
CA GLU A 80 24.81 -26.83 -33.08
C GLU A 80 25.43 -28.23 -32.98
N ALA A 81 25.33 -28.89 -31.82
CA ALA A 81 25.78 -30.27 -31.64
C ALA A 81 24.98 -31.25 -32.51
N SER A 82 23.65 -31.08 -32.58
CA SER A 82 22.80 -31.90 -33.43
C SER A 82 23.07 -31.67 -34.91
N ARG A 83 23.33 -30.43 -35.36
CA ARG A 83 23.75 -30.12 -36.74
C ARG A 83 25.09 -30.76 -37.10
N ALA A 84 26.07 -30.70 -36.19
CA ALA A 84 27.36 -31.35 -36.40
C ALA A 84 27.22 -32.89 -36.48
N THR A 85 26.33 -33.45 -35.69
CA THR A 85 26.03 -34.91 -35.73
C THR A 85 25.35 -35.31 -37.01
N ILE A 86 24.39 -34.55 -37.50
CA ILE A 86 23.75 -34.79 -38.83
C ILE A 86 24.79 -34.74 -39.95
N ALA A 87 25.71 -33.78 -39.93
CA ALA A 87 26.77 -33.69 -40.93
C ALA A 87 27.63 -34.97 -40.96
N LYS A 88 28.04 -35.49 -39.78
CA LYS A 88 28.77 -36.74 -39.65
C LYS A 88 27.97 -37.95 -40.14
N TYR A 89 26.70 -38.05 -39.81
CA TYR A 89 25.85 -39.14 -40.23
C TYR A 89 25.63 -39.14 -41.77
N LYS A 90 25.50 -37.96 -42.39
CA LYS A 90 25.44 -37.82 -43.84
C LYS A 90 26.72 -38.31 -44.52
N GLU A 91 27.90 -37.92 -44.02
CA GLU A 91 29.18 -38.39 -44.52
C GLU A 91 29.35 -39.91 -44.37
N GLN A 92 28.89 -40.48 -43.24
CA GLN A 92 28.85 -41.92 -43.06
C GLN A 92 27.90 -42.60 -44.02
N GLN A 93 26.73 -42.04 -44.27
CA GLN A 93 25.71 -42.55 -45.17
C GLN A 93 26.21 -42.67 -46.62
N ASP A 94 27.03 -41.72 -47.06
CA ASP A 94 27.65 -41.77 -48.43
C ASP A 94 28.62 -42.93 -48.58
N ASN A 95 29.18 -43.44 -47.45
CA ASN A 95 30.16 -44.56 -47.48
C ASN A 95 29.56 -45.94 -47.17
N VAL A 96 28.27 -46.01 -46.78
CA VAL A 96 27.61 -47.29 -46.40
C VAL A 96 27.15 -48.03 -47.61
N ARG A 97 27.41 -49.39 -47.61
CA ARG A 97 27.00 -50.33 -48.68
C ARG A 97 25.84 -51.24 -48.29
N ASN A 98 25.37 -51.14 -47.03
CA ASN A 98 24.34 -52.03 -46.50
C ASN A 98 23.06 -51.24 -46.28
N ASN A 99 21.95 -51.62 -46.88
CA ASN A 99 20.67 -50.98 -46.79
C ASN A 99 20.16 -50.83 -45.33
N ARG A 100 20.46 -51.82 -44.51
CA ARG A 100 20.02 -51.81 -43.09
C ARG A 100 20.72 -50.71 -42.26
N GLU A 101 22.00 -50.48 -42.52
CA GLU A 101 22.78 -49.40 -41.90
C GLU A 101 22.37 -48.03 -42.47
N TYR A 102 22.10 -47.92 -43.73
CA TYR A 102 21.59 -46.74 -44.41
C TYR A 102 20.24 -46.30 -43.78
N ASP A 103 19.29 -47.26 -43.62
CA ASP A 103 18.00 -47.00 -43.02
C ASP A 103 18.13 -46.57 -41.53
N ALA A 104 19.08 -47.13 -40.79
CA ALA A 104 19.36 -46.74 -39.43
C ALA A 104 19.89 -45.28 -39.33
N LEU A 105 20.86 -44.92 -40.20
CA LEU A 105 21.37 -43.55 -40.27
C LEU A 105 20.31 -42.56 -40.71
N ASN A 106 19.41 -42.91 -41.63
CA ASN A 106 18.28 -42.05 -41.98
C ASN A 106 17.39 -41.72 -40.77
N LYS A 107 17.06 -42.73 -39.95
CA LYS A 107 16.24 -42.53 -38.76
C LYS A 107 16.95 -41.65 -37.74
N GLU A 108 18.26 -41.81 -37.56
CA GLU A 108 19.06 -40.94 -36.67
C GLU A 108 19.13 -39.50 -37.16
N ILE A 109 19.28 -39.29 -38.49
CA ILE A 109 19.24 -37.96 -39.10
C ILE A 109 17.86 -37.32 -38.90
N GLU A 110 16.78 -38.07 -39.13
CA GLU A 110 15.42 -37.61 -38.91
C GLU A 110 15.19 -37.26 -37.44
N PHE A 111 15.61 -38.12 -36.51
CA PHE A 111 15.53 -37.85 -35.09
C PHE A 111 16.26 -36.54 -34.68
N LYS A 112 17.51 -36.38 -35.16
CA LYS A 112 18.29 -35.15 -34.89
C LYS A 112 17.69 -33.92 -35.57
N SER A 113 17.03 -34.05 -36.70
CA SER A 113 16.30 -32.95 -37.33
C SER A 113 15.10 -32.49 -36.51
N LEU A 114 14.34 -33.44 -35.99
CA LEU A 114 13.21 -33.15 -35.08
C LEU A 114 13.69 -32.53 -33.78
N GLU A 115 14.84 -32.94 -33.24
CA GLU A 115 15.46 -32.33 -32.07
C GLU A 115 15.84 -30.86 -32.32
N ILE A 116 16.34 -30.54 -33.50
CA ILE A 116 16.62 -29.16 -33.92
C ILE A 116 15.33 -28.34 -33.99
N GLU A 117 14.29 -28.85 -34.62
CA GLU A 117 13.00 -28.17 -34.73
C GLU A 117 12.38 -27.88 -33.35
N LEU A 118 12.48 -28.84 -32.41
CA LEU A 118 12.04 -28.70 -31.06
C LEU A 118 12.82 -27.58 -30.32
N ASN A 119 14.14 -27.62 -30.43
CA ASN A 119 15.00 -26.57 -29.80
C ASN A 119 14.73 -25.20 -30.44
N GLU A 120 14.49 -25.10 -31.73
CA GLU A 120 14.10 -23.84 -32.37
C GLU A 120 12.75 -23.31 -31.89
N LYS A 121 11.80 -24.22 -31.64
CA LYS A 121 10.52 -23.85 -31.04
C LYS A 121 10.72 -23.32 -29.62
N HIS A 122 11.47 -24.01 -28.78
CA HIS A 122 11.77 -23.55 -27.42
C HIS A 122 12.50 -22.22 -27.41
N ILE A 123 13.48 -22.00 -28.27
CA ILE A 123 14.19 -20.72 -28.38
C ILE A 123 13.20 -19.60 -28.71
N ARG A 124 12.26 -19.81 -29.62
CA ARG A 124 11.22 -18.80 -29.95
C ARG A 124 10.32 -18.52 -28.79
N GLU A 125 9.84 -19.55 -28.09
CA GLU A 125 8.97 -19.40 -26.90
C GLU A 125 9.68 -18.65 -25.78
N TYR A 126 10.93 -19.01 -25.47
CA TYR A 126 11.73 -18.34 -24.44
C TYR A 126 12.06 -16.90 -24.83
N THR A 127 12.40 -16.63 -26.06
CA THR A 127 12.68 -15.27 -26.55
C THR A 127 11.44 -14.39 -26.42
N ASN A 128 10.27 -14.87 -26.79
CA ASN A 128 9.02 -14.15 -26.64
C ASN A 128 8.71 -13.87 -25.15
N SER A 129 8.97 -14.86 -24.28
CA SER A 129 8.80 -14.69 -22.83
C SER A 129 9.76 -13.67 -22.24
N ILE A 130 11.02 -13.65 -22.69
CA ILE A 130 12.02 -12.65 -22.30
C ILE A 130 11.56 -11.25 -22.70
N THR A 131 11.09 -11.08 -23.93
CA THR A 131 10.60 -9.77 -24.42
C THR A 131 9.43 -9.28 -23.58
N ALA A 132 8.41 -10.13 -23.35
CA ALA A 132 7.25 -9.78 -22.55
C ALA A 132 7.61 -9.37 -21.10
N LYS A 133 8.55 -10.13 -20.46
CA LYS A 133 9.03 -9.82 -19.11
C LYS A 133 9.88 -8.54 -19.06
N SER A 134 10.67 -8.28 -20.09
CA SER A 134 11.44 -7.05 -20.21
C SER A 134 10.53 -5.83 -20.32
N GLU A 135 9.49 -5.90 -21.14
CA GLU A 135 8.49 -4.83 -21.25
C GLU A 135 7.72 -4.61 -19.95
N GLU A 136 7.37 -5.69 -19.23
CA GLU A 136 6.73 -5.59 -17.92
C GLU A 136 7.67 -4.93 -16.91
N MET A 137 8.95 -5.27 -16.93
CA MET A 137 9.96 -4.67 -16.05
C MET A 137 10.13 -3.17 -16.32
N GLU A 138 10.15 -2.75 -17.60
CA GLU A 138 10.22 -1.33 -17.97
C GLU A 138 8.98 -0.56 -17.48
N ARG A 139 7.79 -1.13 -17.65
CA ARG A 139 6.55 -0.54 -17.11
C ARG A 139 6.60 -0.39 -15.58
N ASN A 140 7.05 -1.42 -14.88
CA ASN A 140 7.17 -1.39 -13.42
C ASN A 140 8.23 -0.38 -12.95
N LEU A 141 9.33 -0.20 -13.67
CA LEU A 141 10.35 0.82 -13.37
C LEU A 141 9.79 2.24 -13.53
N ALA A 142 9.04 2.50 -14.60
CA ALA A 142 8.37 3.78 -14.80
C ALA A 142 7.37 4.06 -13.66
N LEU A 143 6.57 3.07 -13.29
CA LEU A 143 5.59 3.18 -12.21
C LEU A 143 6.26 3.42 -10.85
N ILE A 144 7.38 2.77 -10.54
CA ILE A 144 8.15 3.03 -9.31
C ILE A 144 8.64 4.48 -9.28
N THR A 145 9.07 5.02 -10.42
CA THR A 145 9.57 6.40 -10.48
C THR A 145 8.44 7.38 -10.17
N GLU A 146 7.25 7.17 -10.74
CA GLU A 146 6.06 7.96 -10.47
C GLU A 146 5.64 7.85 -8.99
N LYS A 147 5.54 6.63 -8.45
CA LYS A 147 5.17 6.38 -7.05
C LYS A 147 6.17 6.97 -6.05
N ARG A 148 7.45 7.00 -6.38
CA ARG A 148 8.46 7.66 -5.53
C ARG A 148 8.30 9.17 -5.50
N GLN A 149 7.93 9.79 -6.61
CA GLN A 149 7.63 11.22 -6.64
C GLN A 149 6.38 11.54 -5.82
N GLU A 150 5.32 10.73 -5.98
CA GLU A 150 4.09 10.85 -5.18
C GLU A 150 4.38 10.70 -3.67
N LEU A 151 5.19 9.70 -3.30
CA LEU A 151 5.61 9.45 -1.91
C LEU A 151 6.36 10.65 -1.31
N GLU A 152 7.26 11.27 -2.06
CA GLU A 152 8.02 12.44 -1.57
C GLU A 152 7.10 13.64 -1.33
N ILE A 153 6.15 13.89 -2.25
CA ILE A 153 5.14 14.93 -2.08
C ILE A 153 4.29 14.64 -0.84
N LYS A 154 3.79 13.41 -0.70
CA LYS A 154 2.98 13.00 0.45
C LYS A 154 3.73 13.12 1.78
N LYS A 155 5.02 12.82 1.83
CA LYS A 155 5.84 13.00 3.04
C LYS A 155 5.98 14.47 3.41
N THR A 156 6.20 15.35 2.44
CA THR A 156 6.30 16.79 2.71
C THR A 156 4.98 17.36 3.20
N GLU A 157 3.86 17.01 2.55
CA GLU A 157 2.51 17.39 2.98
C GLU A 157 2.21 16.89 4.41
N LEU A 158 2.59 15.66 4.72
CA LEU A 158 2.43 15.07 6.05
C LEU A 158 3.19 15.86 7.12
N ASP A 159 4.45 16.21 6.86
CA ASP A 159 5.27 16.97 7.80
C ASP A 159 4.70 18.39 8.05
N GLU A 160 4.20 19.06 7.00
CA GLU A 160 3.53 20.35 7.09
C GLU A 160 2.25 20.25 7.96
N ILE A 161 1.37 19.29 7.65
CA ILE A 161 0.13 19.06 8.40
C ILE A 161 0.43 18.72 9.87
N ILE A 162 1.43 17.89 10.14
CA ILE A 162 1.83 17.55 11.52
C ILE A 162 2.30 18.81 12.26
N SER A 163 3.10 19.66 11.63
CA SER A 163 3.62 20.88 12.26
C SER A 163 2.51 21.88 12.56
N GLU A 164 1.62 22.15 11.62
CA GLU A 164 0.48 23.06 11.78
C GLU A 164 -0.52 22.56 12.82
N THR A 165 -0.92 21.29 12.70
CA THR A 165 -1.90 20.70 13.63
C THR A 165 -1.37 20.55 15.04
N ARG A 166 -0.04 20.42 15.23
CA ARG A 166 0.57 20.42 16.56
C ARG A 166 0.41 21.76 17.27
N LEU A 167 0.66 22.85 16.56
CA LEU A 167 0.50 24.21 17.12
C LEU A 167 -0.98 24.51 17.44
N GLU A 168 -1.88 24.05 16.59
CA GLU A 168 -3.32 24.22 16.82
C GLU A 168 -3.80 23.40 18.02
N GLU A 169 -3.37 22.13 18.12
CA GLU A 169 -3.66 21.28 19.28
C GLU A 169 -3.16 21.88 20.59
N GLU A 170 -1.95 22.42 20.63
CA GLU A 170 -1.39 23.07 21.83
C GLU A 170 -2.25 24.26 22.27
N LYS A 171 -2.65 25.13 21.33
CA LYS A 171 -3.55 26.25 21.59
C LYS A 171 -4.92 25.80 22.12
N LEU A 172 -5.50 24.78 21.52
CA LEU A 172 -6.79 24.23 21.95
C LEU A 172 -6.69 23.56 23.31
N ARG A 173 -5.60 22.85 23.59
CA ARG A 173 -5.33 22.26 24.93
C ARG A 173 -5.18 23.31 26.01
N GLU A 174 -4.48 24.40 25.73
CA GLU A 174 -4.35 25.50 26.69
C GLU A 174 -5.70 26.18 26.98
N LYS A 175 -6.46 26.49 25.91
CA LYS A 175 -7.82 27.05 26.06
C LYS A 175 -8.74 26.09 26.81
N SER A 176 -8.70 24.80 26.53
CA SER A 176 -9.53 23.81 27.22
C SER A 176 -9.19 23.70 28.71
N LYS A 177 -7.89 23.70 29.08
CA LYS A 177 -7.44 23.71 30.47
C LYS A 177 -7.91 24.98 31.21
N ASN A 178 -7.80 26.14 30.58
CA ASN A 178 -8.26 27.39 31.18
C ASN A 178 -9.79 27.40 31.40
N LEU A 179 -10.54 26.80 30.47
CA LEU A 179 -11.99 26.65 30.59
C LEU A 179 -12.37 25.62 31.67
N GLU A 180 -11.64 24.52 31.81
CA GLU A 180 -11.87 23.50 32.83
C GLU A 180 -11.82 24.08 34.27
N ILE A 181 -10.94 25.06 34.51
CA ILE A 181 -10.81 25.71 35.82
C ILE A 181 -12.10 26.50 36.21
N THR A 182 -12.85 26.93 35.21
CA THR A 182 -14.10 27.72 35.43
C THR A 182 -15.34 26.85 35.58
N ILE A 183 -15.24 25.54 35.41
CA ILE A 183 -16.35 24.59 35.48
C ILE A 183 -16.35 23.88 36.84
N ASP A 184 -17.54 23.64 37.39
CA ASP A 184 -17.70 22.86 38.62
C ASP A 184 -17.02 21.48 38.49
N PRO A 185 -16.14 21.12 39.46
CA PRO A 185 -15.37 19.86 39.37
C PRO A 185 -16.22 18.58 39.27
N ARG A 186 -17.39 18.56 39.89
CA ARG A 186 -18.31 17.41 39.86
C ARG A 186 -18.92 17.25 38.48
N LEU A 187 -19.33 18.37 37.87
CA LEU A 187 -19.87 18.38 36.49
C LEU A 187 -18.79 18.01 35.48
N LEU A 188 -17.58 18.53 35.64
CA LEU A 188 -16.44 18.19 34.77
C LEU A 188 -16.09 16.70 34.80
N LEU A 189 -16.05 16.10 36.00
CA LEU A 189 -15.82 14.66 36.14
C LEU A 189 -16.90 13.83 35.47
N SER A 190 -18.17 14.19 35.65
CA SER A 190 -19.30 13.52 35.01
C SER A 190 -19.24 13.66 33.50
N PHE A 191 -18.98 14.84 32.99
CA PHE A 191 -18.80 15.12 31.57
C PHE A 191 -17.68 14.29 30.96
N LYS A 192 -16.48 14.28 31.56
CA LYS A 192 -15.32 13.50 31.08
C LYS A 192 -15.63 12.00 31.05
N ARG A 193 -16.34 11.48 32.08
CA ARG A 193 -16.75 10.07 32.12
C ARG A 193 -17.72 9.71 31.00
N ILE A 194 -18.74 10.55 30.76
CA ILE A 194 -19.74 10.33 29.70
C ILE A 194 -19.03 10.37 28.35
N ARG A 195 -18.22 11.40 28.12
CA ARG A 195 -17.50 11.57 26.85
C ARG A 195 -16.60 10.38 26.51
N LYS A 196 -15.89 9.83 27.51
CA LYS A 196 -15.01 8.67 27.33
C LYS A 196 -15.80 7.40 26.94
N ASN A 197 -17.05 7.28 27.40
CA ASN A 197 -17.86 6.08 27.18
C ASN A 197 -18.76 6.18 25.94
N THR A 198 -18.86 7.33 25.29
CA THR A 198 -19.64 7.54 24.08
C THR A 198 -18.78 7.31 22.83
N ARG A 199 -19.34 6.64 21.80
CA ARG A 199 -18.63 6.33 20.56
C ARG A 199 -18.15 7.57 19.80
N ASN A 200 -18.95 8.64 19.84
CA ASN A 200 -18.70 9.89 19.15
C ASN A 200 -18.00 10.95 20.01
N GLY A 201 -17.58 10.61 21.24
CA GLY A 201 -16.93 11.54 22.15
C GLY A 201 -17.81 12.72 22.58
N LEU A 202 -19.15 12.61 22.49
CA LEU A 202 -20.08 13.68 22.87
C LEU A 202 -20.65 13.44 24.28
N GLY A 203 -20.41 14.37 25.19
CA GLY A 203 -20.98 14.39 26.53
C GLY A 203 -22.26 15.23 26.64
N ILE A 204 -22.42 16.19 25.73
CA ILE A 204 -23.59 17.06 25.61
C ILE A 204 -24.08 17.03 24.20
N VAL A 205 -25.38 16.78 24.03
CA VAL A 205 -26.02 16.67 22.73
C VAL A 205 -27.37 17.40 22.76
N TYR A 206 -27.82 17.83 21.61
CA TYR A 206 -29.15 18.37 21.44
C TYR A 206 -30.18 17.24 21.32
N VAL A 207 -31.42 17.56 21.66
CA VAL A 207 -32.56 16.64 21.47
C VAL A 207 -33.34 17.11 20.26
N GLU A 208 -33.51 16.24 19.28
CA GLU A 208 -34.30 16.53 18.07
C GLU A 208 -35.40 15.50 17.90
N ARG A 209 -36.63 15.98 17.75
CA ARG A 209 -37.82 15.12 17.58
C ARG A 209 -38.00 14.01 18.63
N GLY A 210 -37.59 14.30 19.88
CA GLY A 210 -37.62 13.34 20.98
C GLY A 210 -36.55 12.26 20.94
N ALA A 211 -35.50 12.44 20.13
CA ALA A 211 -34.36 11.55 20.06
C ALA A 211 -33.08 12.27 20.50
N CYS A 212 -32.12 11.50 21.05
CA CYS A 212 -30.82 11.99 21.46
C CYS A 212 -29.96 12.25 20.22
N GLY A 213 -29.45 13.48 20.03
CA GLY A 213 -28.61 13.85 18.90
C GLY A 213 -27.20 13.20 18.90
N GLY A 214 -26.86 12.38 19.89
CA GLY A 214 -25.59 11.66 19.97
C GLY A 214 -25.71 10.16 19.66
N CYS A 215 -26.70 9.47 20.23
CA CYS A 215 -26.92 8.02 20.04
C CYS A 215 -28.17 7.69 19.25
N PHE A 216 -28.96 8.69 18.86
CA PHE A 216 -30.22 8.61 18.10
C PHE A 216 -31.33 7.77 18.76
N ASN A 217 -31.12 7.35 19.99
CA ASN A 217 -32.16 6.63 20.74
C ASN A 217 -33.31 7.58 21.14
N LYS A 218 -34.52 7.07 21.07
CA LYS A 218 -35.70 7.81 21.54
C LYS A 218 -35.62 8.06 23.05
N ILE A 219 -35.85 9.29 23.45
CA ILE A 219 -35.87 9.69 24.87
C ILE A 219 -37.28 9.43 25.37
N PRO A 220 -37.47 8.68 26.48
CA PRO A 220 -38.76 8.52 27.08
C PRO A 220 -39.32 9.89 27.55
N PRO A 221 -40.63 10.09 27.50
CA PRO A 221 -41.29 11.33 27.88
C PRO A 221 -41.08 11.67 29.37
#